data_7cd30516c5318992f2f6aa0575120f11
#
_entry.id   7cd30516c5318992f2f6aa0575120f11
#
_cell.length_a   1.000
_cell.length_b   1.000
_cell.length_c   1.000
_cell.angle_alpha   90.00
_cell.angle_beta   90.00
_cell.angle_gamma   90.00
#
_symmetry.space_group_name_H-M   'P 1'
#
loop_
_entity.id
_entity.type
_entity.pdbx_description
1 polymer ?
#
loop_
_entity_poly.entity_id
_entity_poly.type
_entity_poly.pdbx_seq_one_letter_code
_entity_poly.pdbx_strand_id
1 'polypeptide(L)'
;MKKNYLALLCFLVFGLVGTLQAQSHKKNLKPNIIEKAVKYRTAAHTGLETAKNIGVPANQDVPVAFRSTAEIIVGTTRYDLQSNAANQRRIIHKPDGTIAATFTFSKDDLGNPDRGTGYNTNAGGSWGPEPTAALEASRRTGWPALVNTPNGEVVVCHYSPEPYAIHVLRKQSGGNWLESDIASRTPRGLLWPRAASGGPDGNSIHACAVTVPVANDNDNPNAIYRGIDGHLLYFRSLDAGATWDKRDIILPQIDSSKYVSMSADAYSIDAKGNTVAVALFGTWADVVVSISRDNGETWETRKVYDFPLPDKYDLMDGYTSADIPSVPDSLGTPNSEIEIFASDGAGEVYIDDDGVVHVVFAGHYVEDSDFSDQGWNFYPGLTSIYYWNETFATDELINAAGLLDSDGDGSFTLQGQSAAGNWGQAYCSYPSISGDADGNLYLAYSALME
;
A
#
# COMPACT_ATOMS: atom_id res chain seq x y z
N MET A 1 -17.72 0.08 -56.87
CA MET A 1 -17.43 0.75 -55.60
C MET A 1 -18.34 0.36 -54.42
N LYS A 2 -18.98 -0.82 -54.39
CA LYS A 2 -19.87 -1.25 -53.26
C LYS A 2 -19.35 -2.48 -52.48
N LYS A 3 -18.22 -3.06 -52.88
CA LYS A 3 -17.67 -4.25 -52.19
C LYS A 3 -16.63 -3.97 -51.08
N ASN A 4 -16.10 -2.76 -51.00
CA ASN A 4 -15.06 -2.45 -50.02
C ASN A 4 -15.57 -1.90 -48.68
N TYR A 5 -16.84 -1.46 -48.60
CA TYR A 5 -17.43 -0.96 -47.35
C TYR A 5 -17.91 -2.09 -46.41
N LEU A 6 -18.20 -3.26 -46.96
CA LEU A 6 -18.63 -4.39 -46.16
C LEU A 6 -17.46 -5.04 -45.40
N ALA A 7 -16.28 -5.05 -46.01
CA ALA A 7 -15.06 -5.53 -45.35
C ALA A 7 -14.59 -4.60 -44.22
N LEU A 8 -14.73 -3.25 -44.42
CA LEU A 8 -14.40 -2.28 -43.38
C LEU A 8 -15.37 -2.33 -42.19
N LEU A 9 -16.65 -2.58 -42.45
CA LEU A 9 -17.64 -2.72 -41.39
C LEU A 9 -17.44 -3.99 -40.55
N CYS A 10 -17.05 -5.11 -41.20
CA CYS A 10 -16.70 -6.34 -40.48
C CYS A 10 -15.46 -6.18 -39.62
N PHE A 11 -14.43 -5.42 -40.06
CA PHE A 11 -13.24 -5.16 -39.25
C PHE A 11 -13.53 -4.22 -38.06
N LEU A 12 -14.44 -3.22 -38.22
CA LEU A 12 -14.87 -2.37 -37.12
C LEU A 12 -15.73 -3.15 -36.10
N VAL A 13 -16.57 -4.08 -36.52
CA VAL A 13 -17.37 -4.89 -35.59
C VAL A 13 -16.50 -5.95 -34.88
N PHE A 14 -15.49 -6.52 -35.54
CA PHE A 14 -14.56 -7.43 -34.88
C PHE A 14 -13.55 -6.71 -33.98
N GLY A 15 -13.16 -5.47 -34.30
CA GLY A 15 -12.32 -4.63 -33.42
C GLY A 15 -13.06 -4.19 -32.15
N LEU A 16 -14.36 -3.92 -32.23
CA LEU A 16 -15.20 -3.57 -31.08
C LEU A 16 -15.57 -4.78 -30.19
N VAL A 17 -15.57 -5.99 -30.73
CA VAL A 17 -15.84 -7.20 -29.92
C VAL A 17 -14.57 -7.67 -29.19
N GLY A 18 -13.38 -7.37 -29.73
CA GLY A 18 -12.11 -7.70 -29.07
C GLY A 18 -11.78 -6.87 -27.83
N THR A 19 -12.36 -5.67 -27.70
CA THR A 19 -12.17 -4.81 -26.52
C THR A 19 -13.22 -5.03 -25.42
N LEU A 20 -14.26 -5.82 -25.67
CA LEU A 20 -15.33 -6.12 -24.70
C LEU A 20 -15.14 -7.45 -23.95
N GLN A 21 -14.08 -8.21 -24.21
CA GLN A 21 -13.82 -9.46 -23.48
C GLN A 21 -12.92 -9.31 -22.25
N ALA A 22 -12.46 -8.09 -21.93
CA ALA A 22 -11.82 -7.80 -20.65
C ALA A 22 -12.82 -7.50 -19.53
N GLN A 23 -14.11 -7.61 -19.79
CA GLN A 23 -15.15 -7.32 -18.80
C GLN A 23 -15.92 -8.56 -18.41
N SER A 24 -15.91 -8.76 -17.09
CA SER A 24 -16.76 -9.64 -16.30
C SER A 24 -16.40 -11.12 -16.25
N HIS A 25 -15.50 -11.43 -15.37
CA HIS A 25 -15.72 -12.62 -14.57
C HIS A 25 -15.91 -12.19 -13.11
N LYS A 26 -17.11 -11.69 -12.77
CA LYS A 26 -17.67 -11.89 -11.43
C LYS A 26 -17.87 -13.41 -11.25
N LYS A 27 -16.80 -14.17 -11.17
CA LYS A 27 -16.85 -15.43 -10.49
C LYS A 27 -16.54 -15.10 -9.04
N ASN A 28 -17.57 -15.08 -8.22
CA ASN A 28 -17.41 -15.45 -6.83
C ASN A 28 -16.72 -16.80 -6.87
N LEU A 29 -15.40 -16.79 -6.76
CA LEU A 29 -14.61 -18.01 -6.56
C LEU A 29 -15.04 -18.49 -5.18
N LYS A 30 -16.04 -19.38 -5.15
CA LYS A 30 -16.31 -20.15 -3.94
C LYS A 30 -15.11 -21.05 -3.76
N PRO A 31 -14.30 -20.87 -2.72
CA PRO A 31 -13.22 -21.80 -2.48
C PRO A 31 -13.82 -23.17 -2.20
N ASN A 32 -13.50 -24.14 -3.02
CA ASN A 32 -13.83 -25.54 -2.77
C ASN A 32 -12.82 -26.22 -1.82
N ILE A 33 -12.02 -25.43 -1.12
CA ILE A 33 -10.85 -25.91 -0.38
C ILE A 33 -10.92 -25.37 1.02
N ILE A 34 -10.96 -26.28 2.00
CA ILE A 34 -10.83 -25.96 3.43
C ILE A 34 -9.35 -25.83 3.73
N GLU A 35 -8.82 -24.64 3.60
CA GLU A 35 -7.49 -24.32 4.12
C GLU A 35 -7.60 -24.15 5.64
N LYS A 36 -6.71 -24.82 6.40
CA LYS A 36 -6.62 -24.50 7.83
C LYS A 36 -5.97 -23.15 7.98
N ALA A 37 -6.70 -22.22 8.55
CA ALA A 37 -6.21 -20.90 8.85
C ALA A 37 -4.94 -20.93 9.70
N VAL A 38 -4.06 -20.00 9.48
CA VAL A 38 -2.89 -19.76 10.33
C VAL A 38 -3.30 -18.76 11.39
N LYS A 39 -3.24 -19.15 12.66
CA LYS A 39 -3.62 -18.27 13.76
C LYS A 39 -2.58 -17.14 13.90
N TYR A 40 -3.03 -15.92 13.72
CA TYR A 40 -2.25 -14.71 13.89
C TYR A 40 -2.64 -14.01 15.20
N ARG A 41 -1.68 -13.42 15.90
CA ARG A 41 -1.91 -12.58 17.06
C ARG A 41 -1.31 -11.21 16.83
N THR A 42 -2.11 -10.17 16.95
CA THR A 42 -1.73 -8.79 16.67
C THR A 42 -0.60 -8.24 17.56
N ALA A 43 -0.32 -8.88 18.70
CA ALA A 43 0.60 -8.34 19.70
C ALA A 43 2.07 -8.75 19.57
N ALA A 44 2.43 -9.69 18.71
CA ALA A 44 3.84 -10.07 18.54
C ALA A 44 4.07 -10.81 17.22
N HIS A 45 4.66 -10.17 16.26
CA HIS A 45 5.32 -10.86 15.16
C HIS A 45 6.60 -11.50 15.69
N THR A 46 6.54 -12.80 15.93
CA THR A 46 7.71 -13.55 16.43
C THR A 46 8.55 -14.13 15.31
N GLY A 47 8.04 -14.12 14.06
CA GLY A 47 8.66 -14.78 12.91
C GLY A 47 8.66 -16.32 12.99
N LEU A 48 7.87 -16.89 13.90
CA LEU A 48 7.79 -18.34 14.14
C LEU A 48 6.43 -18.95 13.76
N GLU A 49 5.56 -18.14 13.15
CA GLU A 49 4.25 -18.58 12.70
C GLU A 49 4.39 -19.50 11.47
N THR A 50 3.66 -20.60 11.46
CA THR A 50 3.70 -21.58 10.36
C THR A 50 2.41 -21.57 9.56
N ALA A 51 2.48 -21.24 8.27
CA ALA A 51 1.38 -21.43 7.32
C ALA A 51 1.26 -22.91 6.92
N LYS A 52 0.03 -23.41 6.76
CA LYS A 52 -0.22 -24.73 6.17
C LYS A 52 -0.61 -24.58 4.72
N ASN A 53 0.10 -25.24 3.82
CA ASN A 53 -0.20 -25.23 2.40
C ASN A 53 -1.39 -26.12 2.07
N ILE A 54 -2.27 -25.58 1.24
CA ILE A 54 -3.36 -26.32 0.59
C ILE A 54 -3.41 -25.82 -0.86
N GLY A 55 -3.69 -26.72 -1.78
CA GLY A 55 -3.83 -26.33 -3.18
C GLY A 55 -4.94 -25.29 -3.37
N VAL A 56 -4.63 -24.18 -3.99
CA VAL A 56 -5.53 -23.07 -4.22
C VAL A 56 -5.77 -22.94 -5.73
N PRO A 57 -7.00 -22.69 -6.21
CA PRO A 57 -7.24 -22.44 -7.63
C PRO A 57 -6.43 -21.21 -8.09
N ALA A 58 -5.60 -21.40 -9.10
CA ALA A 58 -4.81 -20.33 -9.67
C ALA A 58 -5.60 -19.54 -10.74
N ASN A 59 -5.24 -18.29 -10.92
CA ASN A 59 -5.79 -17.46 -11.99
C ASN A 59 -5.01 -17.73 -13.28
N GLN A 60 -5.63 -18.42 -14.26
CA GLN A 60 -4.98 -18.92 -15.46
C GLN A 60 -4.77 -17.88 -16.58
N ASP A 61 -5.22 -16.65 -16.43
CA ASP A 61 -5.33 -15.72 -17.56
C ASP A 61 -4.12 -14.79 -17.75
N VAL A 62 -3.04 -14.97 -16.97
CA VAL A 62 -1.85 -14.13 -17.08
C VAL A 62 -0.72 -14.88 -17.78
N PRO A 63 -0.32 -14.50 -19.00
CA PRO A 63 0.84 -15.10 -19.64
C PRO A 63 2.12 -14.76 -18.86
N VAL A 64 2.72 -15.75 -18.25
CA VAL A 64 4.00 -15.60 -17.54
C VAL A 64 5.13 -15.54 -18.55
N ALA A 65 5.66 -14.35 -18.80
CA ALA A 65 6.86 -14.17 -19.62
C ALA A 65 8.08 -14.00 -18.71
N PHE A 66 8.85 -15.06 -18.53
CA PHE A 66 10.18 -14.95 -17.91
C PHE A 66 11.13 -14.23 -18.86
N ARG A 67 11.44 -12.98 -18.56
CA ARG A 67 12.55 -12.27 -19.19
C ARG A 67 13.65 -12.14 -18.16
N SER A 68 14.79 -12.77 -18.39
CA SER A 68 16.00 -12.40 -17.65
C SER A 68 16.44 -11.01 -18.12
N THR A 69 15.97 -9.98 -17.44
CA THR A 69 16.54 -8.64 -17.59
C THR A 69 17.82 -8.59 -16.78
N ALA A 70 18.87 -7.97 -17.33
CA ALA A 70 20.07 -7.71 -16.53
C ALA A 70 19.69 -6.78 -15.37
N GLU A 71 19.76 -7.30 -14.15
CA GLU A 71 19.56 -6.51 -12.95
C GLU A 71 20.76 -5.58 -12.71
N ILE A 72 20.49 -4.36 -12.25
CA ILE A 72 21.53 -3.41 -11.91
C ILE A 72 21.38 -3.05 -10.44
N ILE A 73 22.45 -3.21 -9.67
CA ILE A 73 22.46 -2.85 -8.25
C ILE A 73 22.45 -1.33 -8.11
N VAL A 74 21.42 -0.82 -7.44
CA VAL A 74 21.26 0.61 -7.10
C VAL A 74 21.98 0.95 -5.81
N GLY A 75 22.02 0.03 -4.88
CA GLY A 75 22.68 0.12 -3.59
C GLY A 75 22.45 -1.14 -2.76
N THR A 76 23.19 -1.28 -1.68
CA THR A 76 23.07 -2.39 -0.73
C THR A 76 22.78 -1.88 0.67
N THR A 77 22.01 -2.67 1.42
CA THR A 77 21.67 -2.39 2.82
C THR A 77 21.67 -3.67 3.63
N ARG A 78 21.92 -3.59 4.92
CA ARG A 78 21.73 -4.67 5.89
C ARG A 78 20.39 -4.57 6.62
N TYR A 79 19.66 -3.48 6.40
CA TYR A 79 18.31 -3.31 6.90
C TYR A 79 17.31 -3.85 5.88
N ASP A 80 16.83 -5.06 6.10
CA ASP A 80 16.01 -5.81 5.13
C ASP A 80 14.55 -5.35 5.07
N LEU A 81 13.97 -4.92 6.21
CA LEU A 81 12.58 -4.47 6.25
C LEU A 81 12.42 -3.08 5.61
N GLN A 82 11.95 -3.06 4.40
CA GLN A 82 11.77 -1.83 3.65
C GLN A 82 10.36 -1.23 3.76
N SER A 83 9.34 -2.05 4.03
CA SER A 83 7.95 -1.65 4.29
C SER A 83 7.27 -2.71 5.14
N ASN A 84 6.24 -2.35 5.91
CA ASN A 84 5.39 -3.30 6.62
C ASN A 84 4.20 -3.76 5.78
N ALA A 85 3.68 -2.90 4.92
CA ALA A 85 2.51 -3.16 4.07
C ALA A 85 2.63 -2.40 2.74
N ALA A 86 1.88 -1.31 2.50
CA ALA A 86 1.95 -0.55 1.25
C ALA A 86 3.36 -0.04 0.93
N ASN A 87 3.74 -0.11 -0.34
CA ASN A 87 5.02 0.40 -0.80
C ASN A 87 5.06 1.94 -0.75
N GLN A 88 6.22 2.48 -0.47
CA GLN A 88 6.47 3.93 -0.55
C GLN A 88 6.93 4.32 -1.94
N ARG A 89 6.80 5.59 -2.29
CA ARG A 89 7.49 6.17 -3.43
C ARG A 89 8.98 6.24 -3.14
N ARG A 90 9.74 5.35 -3.76
CA ARG A 90 11.19 5.23 -3.56
C ARG A 90 11.99 5.44 -4.82
N ILE A 91 11.31 5.54 -5.95
CA ILE A 91 11.92 5.81 -7.23
C ILE A 91 11.14 6.93 -7.93
N ILE A 92 11.85 7.86 -8.52
CA ILE A 92 11.29 8.94 -9.33
C ILE A 92 12.00 9.02 -10.67
N HIS A 93 11.25 9.26 -11.71
CA HIS A 93 11.75 9.64 -13.03
C HIS A 93 11.55 11.15 -13.22
N LYS A 94 12.64 11.87 -13.45
CA LYS A 94 12.61 13.33 -13.60
C LYS A 94 12.46 13.75 -15.06
N PRO A 95 11.95 14.97 -15.32
CA PRO A 95 11.76 15.46 -16.69
C PRO A 95 13.05 15.51 -17.53
N ASP A 96 14.22 15.59 -16.90
CA ASP A 96 15.52 15.56 -17.57
C ASP A 96 16.00 14.14 -17.94
N GLY A 97 15.17 13.12 -17.69
CA GLY A 97 15.50 11.72 -17.93
C GLY A 97 16.32 11.07 -16.83
N THR A 98 16.69 11.79 -15.77
CA THR A 98 17.36 11.23 -14.59
C THR A 98 16.39 10.42 -13.77
N ILE A 99 16.83 9.26 -13.27
CA ILE A 99 16.10 8.46 -12.28
C ILE A 99 16.80 8.63 -10.94
N ALA A 100 16.05 8.84 -9.88
CA ALA A 100 16.57 8.82 -8.52
C ALA A 100 15.85 7.77 -7.68
N ALA A 101 16.56 7.13 -6.77
CA ALA A 101 16.03 6.10 -5.90
C ALA A 101 16.52 6.26 -4.47
N THR A 102 15.64 5.88 -3.51
CA THR A 102 15.94 5.82 -2.08
C THR A 102 15.56 4.48 -1.50
N PHE A 103 16.17 4.13 -0.38
CA PHE A 103 15.85 2.95 0.42
C PHE A 103 16.27 3.16 1.86
N THR A 104 15.73 2.38 2.79
CA THR A 104 16.22 2.38 4.17
C THR A 104 17.60 1.73 4.20
N PHE A 105 18.60 2.54 4.50
CA PHE A 105 20.01 2.19 4.47
C PHE A 105 20.53 1.82 5.85
N SER A 106 21.38 0.82 5.91
CA SER A 106 22.33 0.55 7.02
C SER A 106 23.45 -0.33 6.49
N LYS A 107 24.64 -0.18 7.03
CA LYS A 107 25.78 -1.09 6.83
C LYS A 107 26.09 -1.90 8.09
N ASP A 108 25.51 -1.55 9.23
CA ASP A 108 25.69 -2.22 10.50
C ASP A 108 24.56 -3.24 10.74
N ASP A 109 24.91 -4.47 11.10
CA ASP A 109 23.98 -5.57 11.39
C ASP A 109 23.58 -5.64 12.87
N LEU A 110 24.28 -4.90 13.74
CA LEU A 110 24.01 -4.91 15.19
C LEU A 110 23.10 -3.75 15.61
N GLY A 111 21.80 -3.90 15.38
CA GLY A 111 20.80 -2.91 15.75
C GLY A 111 20.73 -1.70 14.82
N ASN A 112 21.47 -1.70 13.73
CA ASN A 112 21.44 -0.67 12.69
C ASN A 112 21.55 0.75 13.24
N PRO A 113 22.59 1.11 14.01
CA PRO A 113 22.77 2.44 14.58
C PRO A 113 23.01 3.51 13.51
N ASP A 114 23.54 3.13 12.35
CA ASP A 114 23.79 3.95 11.16
C ASP A 114 22.60 3.99 10.19
N ARG A 115 21.41 3.51 10.61
CA ARG A 115 20.22 3.51 9.76
C ARG A 115 19.85 4.93 9.32
N GLY A 116 19.57 5.07 8.02
CA GLY A 116 19.19 6.34 7.43
C GLY A 116 18.66 6.16 6.01
N THR A 117 18.74 7.20 5.19
CA THR A 117 18.31 7.21 3.79
C THR A 117 19.49 6.88 2.87
N GLY A 118 19.44 5.73 2.20
CA GLY A 118 20.25 5.44 1.03
C GLY A 118 19.69 6.18 -0.19
N TYR A 119 20.57 6.76 -1.00
CA TYR A 119 20.17 7.53 -2.17
C TYR A 119 21.15 7.29 -3.32
N ASN A 120 20.62 7.05 -4.53
CA ASN A 120 21.41 6.96 -5.75
C ASN A 120 20.65 7.56 -6.94
N THR A 121 21.38 7.92 -7.99
CA THR A 121 20.82 8.46 -9.21
C THR A 121 21.38 7.77 -10.44
N ASN A 122 20.52 7.62 -11.45
CA ASN A 122 20.90 7.20 -12.79
C ASN A 122 20.81 8.40 -13.72
N ALA A 123 21.94 8.80 -14.28
CA ALA A 123 22.02 9.84 -15.28
C ALA A 123 22.71 9.27 -16.55
N GLY A 124 22.08 9.47 -17.71
CA GLY A 124 22.60 8.96 -18.97
C GLY A 124 22.65 7.43 -19.08
N GLY A 125 21.75 6.72 -18.38
CA GLY A 125 21.61 5.28 -18.43
C GLY A 125 22.51 4.48 -17.47
N SER A 126 23.27 5.15 -16.59
CA SER A 126 24.13 4.50 -15.59
C SER A 126 23.84 5.02 -14.19
N TRP A 127 23.74 4.09 -13.22
CA TRP A 127 23.68 4.43 -11.82
C TRP A 127 25.03 4.93 -11.31
N GLY A 128 24.99 5.90 -10.40
CA GLY A 128 26.18 6.32 -9.67
C GLY A 128 26.74 5.21 -8.76
N PRO A 129 27.88 5.44 -8.10
CA PRO A 129 28.43 4.49 -7.15
C PRO A 129 27.43 4.23 -6.02
N GLU A 130 27.46 3.00 -5.48
CA GLU A 130 26.62 2.65 -4.35
C GLU A 130 26.84 3.59 -3.16
N PRO A 131 25.78 4.02 -2.45
CA PRO A 131 25.93 4.84 -1.27
C PRO A 131 26.68 4.07 -0.17
N THR A 132 27.67 4.72 0.43
CA THR A 132 28.47 4.19 1.53
C THR A 132 28.05 4.73 2.89
N ALA A 133 27.20 5.74 2.92
CA ALA A 133 26.64 6.38 4.11
C ALA A 133 25.20 6.85 3.82
N ALA A 134 24.43 7.05 4.88
CA ALA A 134 23.12 7.69 4.79
C ALA A 134 23.24 9.17 4.38
N LEU A 135 22.16 9.73 3.85
CA LEU A 135 22.08 11.16 3.54
C LEU A 135 22.14 12.02 4.80
N GLU A 136 21.55 11.57 5.89
CA GLU A 136 21.51 12.24 7.18
C GLU A 136 22.89 12.26 7.84
N ALA A 137 23.30 13.41 8.31
CA ALA A 137 24.62 13.55 8.92
C ALA A 137 24.67 13.05 10.38
N SER A 138 23.54 13.10 11.11
CA SER A 138 23.54 12.87 12.56
C SER A 138 22.26 12.23 13.11
N ARG A 139 21.36 11.82 12.26
CA ARG A 139 20.06 11.28 12.67
C ARG A 139 19.87 9.86 12.17
N ARG A 140 19.33 9.01 13.05
CA ARG A 140 18.89 7.67 12.67
C ARG A 140 17.47 7.76 12.14
N THR A 141 17.28 7.57 10.83
CA THR A 141 16.00 7.67 10.16
C THR A 141 15.61 6.35 9.49
N GLY A 142 14.46 6.32 8.83
CA GLY A 142 14.02 5.20 8.03
C GLY A 142 12.73 5.52 7.28
N TRP A 143 12.31 4.59 6.43
CA TRP A 143 11.10 4.71 5.60
C TRP A 143 11.11 5.98 4.73
N PRO A 144 12.13 6.20 3.90
CA PRO A 144 12.20 7.38 3.05
C PRO A 144 11.14 7.32 1.94
N ALA A 145 10.39 8.40 1.78
CA ALA A 145 9.57 8.69 0.60
C ALA A 145 10.26 9.78 -0.21
N LEU A 146 10.51 9.53 -1.50
CA LEU A 146 11.21 10.45 -2.40
C LEU A 146 10.22 11.14 -3.32
N VAL A 147 10.26 12.46 -3.35
CA VAL A 147 9.46 13.30 -4.26
C VAL A 147 10.35 14.26 -5.03
N ASN A 148 9.90 14.64 -6.23
CA ASN A 148 10.54 15.66 -7.05
C ASN A 148 9.65 16.90 -7.14
N THR A 149 10.25 18.05 -6.95
CA THR A 149 9.60 19.36 -7.15
C THR A 149 10.42 20.20 -8.13
N PRO A 150 9.87 21.26 -8.73
CA PRO A 150 10.67 22.21 -9.50
C PRO A 150 11.86 22.80 -8.72
N ASN A 151 11.76 22.89 -7.41
CA ASN A 151 12.82 23.38 -6.52
C ASN A 151 13.83 22.30 -6.10
N GLY A 152 13.68 21.08 -6.57
CA GLY A 152 14.59 19.98 -6.28
C GLY A 152 13.93 18.78 -5.61
N GLU A 153 14.75 17.78 -5.36
CA GLU A 153 14.33 16.54 -4.71
C GLU A 153 14.15 16.73 -3.21
N VAL A 154 13.13 16.07 -2.67
CA VAL A 154 12.86 16.05 -1.22
C VAL A 154 12.64 14.63 -0.76
N VAL A 155 13.23 14.27 0.36
CA VAL A 155 12.98 13.01 1.08
C VAL A 155 12.21 13.33 2.35
N VAL A 156 11.11 12.61 2.56
CA VAL A 156 10.35 12.63 3.82
C VAL A 156 10.51 11.27 4.47
N CYS A 157 11.11 11.23 5.65
CA CYS A 157 11.38 10.01 6.41
C CYS A 157 11.00 10.21 7.87
N HIS A 158 11.07 9.18 8.69
CA HIS A 158 10.87 9.34 10.12
C HIS A 158 12.19 9.24 10.89
N TYR A 159 12.28 9.97 11.97
CA TYR A 159 13.34 9.90 12.94
C TYR A 159 13.01 8.93 14.07
N SER A 160 13.95 8.08 14.45
CA SER A 160 13.85 7.09 15.53
C SER A 160 15.23 6.89 16.16
N PRO A 161 15.41 6.77 17.47
CA PRO A 161 14.38 6.65 18.53
C PRO A 161 13.78 7.99 18.98
N GLU A 162 13.09 7.97 20.11
CA GLU A 162 12.46 9.17 20.69
C GLU A 162 13.38 10.42 20.74
N PRO A 163 12.80 11.61 20.52
CA PRO A 163 11.39 11.90 20.24
C PRO A 163 11.10 11.62 18.75
N TYR A 164 10.18 10.71 18.47
CA TYR A 164 9.80 10.35 17.09
C TYR A 164 9.29 11.57 16.34
N ALA A 165 9.78 11.78 15.12
CA ALA A 165 9.39 12.93 14.30
C ALA A 165 9.46 12.58 12.81
N ILE A 166 8.73 13.32 11.99
CA ILE A 166 8.94 13.31 10.55
C ILE A 166 10.13 14.21 10.23
N HIS A 167 11.11 13.63 9.56
CA HIS A 167 12.34 14.27 9.12
C HIS A 167 12.30 14.53 7.62
N VAL A 168 12.78 15.68 7.21
CA VAL A 168 12.75 16.16 5.81
C VAL A 168 14.14 16.55 5.36
N LEU A 169 14.57 15.97 4.24
CA LEU A 169 15.81 16.33 3.57
C LEU A 169 15.45 17.01 2.23
N ARG A 170 15.98 18.20 2.00
CA ARG A 170 15.77 18.98 0.78
C ARG A 170 17.09 19.15 0.05
N LYS A 171 17.16 18.67 -1.19
CA LYS A 171 18.36 18.80 -2.01
C LYS A 171 18.55 20.22 -2.47
N GLN A 172 19.74 20.76 -2.26
CA GLN A 172 20.11 22.10 -2.66
C GLN A 172 20.82 22.10 -4.02
N SER A 173 20.83 23.25 -4.68
CA SER A 173 21.71 23.49 -5.82
C SER A 173 23.17 23.27 -5.36
N GLY A 174 23.85 22.32 -5.99
CA GLY A 174 25.21 21.91 -5.57
C GLY A 174 25.26 20.56 -4.87
N GLY A 175 24.10 19.89 -4.66
CA GLY A 175 24.03 18.49 -4.25
C GLY A 175 23.97 18.25 -2.74
N ASN A 176 24.13 19.26 -1.91
CA ASN A 176 23.99 19.14 -0.45
C ASN A 176 22.51 19.01 -0.05
N TRP A 177 22.26 18.35 1.06
CA TRP A 177 20.93 18.19 1.64
C TRP A 177 20.79 19.05 2.89
N LEU A 178 19.67 19.80 2.97
CA LEU A 178 19.26 20.51 4.17
C LEU A 178 18.28 19.65 4.96
N GLU A 179 18.51 19.52 6.24
CA GLU A 179 17.70 18.75 7.17
C GLU A 179 16.77 19.64 7.98
N SER A 180 15.54 19.19 8.21
CA SER A 180 14.57 19.82 9.11
C SER A 180 13.57 18.79 9.61
N ASP A 181 12.86 19.10 10.71
CA ASP A 181 11.80 18.27 11.24
C ASP A 181 10.44 18.95 11.04
N ILE A 182 9.39 18.17 10.78
CA ILE A 182 8.01 18.66 10.84
C ILE A 182 7.59 18.70 12.29
N ALA A 183 7.33 19.91 12.79
CA ALA A 183 6.79 20.08 14.14
C ALA A 183 5.36 19.51 14.21
N SER A 184 5.16 18.49 15.04
CA SER A 184 3.87 17.87 15.32
C SER A 184 3.33 18.28 16.70
N ARG A 185 2.02 18.21 16.86
CA ARG A 185 1.32 18.43 18.13
C ARG A 185 0.96 17.12 18.82
N THR A 186 1.34 16.01 18.25
CA THR A 186 1.08 14.68 18.84
C THR A 186 1.98 14.45 20.05
N PRO A 187 1.50 13.77 21.11
CA PRO A 187 2.25 13.67 22.36
C PRO A 187 3.54 12.85 22.24
N ARG A 188 3.58 11.86 21.34
CA ARG A 188 4.70 10.91 21.21
C ARG A 188 5.42 10.96 19.87
N GLY A 189 4.93 11.78 18.93
CA GLY A 189 5.52 11.94 17.61
C GLY A 189 4.85 11.10 16.52
N LEU A 190 5.57 10.89 15.41
CA LEU A 190 5.05 10.35 14.16
C LEU A 190 6.00 9.33 13.56
N LEU A 191 5.45 8.31 12.89
CA LEU A 191 6.20 7.26 12.22
C LEU A 191 5.69 7.01 10.79
N TRP A 192 6.51 6.37 9.98
CA TRP A 192 6.23 5.79 8.66
C TRP A 192 5.55 6.76 7.69
N PRO A 193 6.19 7.86 7.32
CA PRO A 193 5.60 8.82 6.41
C PRO A 193 5.50 8.28 4.98
N ARG A 194 4.48 8.80 4.27
CA ARG A 194 4.33 8.72 2.81
C ARG A 194 4.28 10.13 2.28
N ALA A 195 4.78 10.38 1.08
CA ALA A 195 4.74 11.71 0.49
C ALA A 195 4.53 11.66 -1.03
N ALA A 196 3.87 12.69 -1.54
CA ALA A 196 3.71 12.97 -2.96
C ALA A 196 3.89 14.45 -3.22
N SER A 197 4.31 14.83 -4.43
CA SER A 197 4.44 16.23 -4.87
C SER A 197 3.34 16.59 -5.85
N GLY A 198 2.81 17.79 -5.72
CA GLY A 198 1.72 18.33 -6.55
C GLY A 198 1.62 19.84 -6.43
N GLY A 199 0.40 20.35 -6.47
CA GLY A 199 0.09 21.77 -6.43
C GLY A 199 0.15 22.43 -7.81
N PRO A 200 -0.38 23.65 -7.94
CA PRO A 200 -0.50 24.34 -9.23
C PRO A 200 0.86 24.69 -9.85
N ASP A 201 1.90 24.81 -9.05
CA ASP A 201 3.28 25.10 -9.48
C ASP A 201 4.22 23.88 -9.29
N GLY A 202 3.72 22.74 -8.82
CA GLY A 202 4.48 21.52 -8.56
C GLY A 202 5.33 21.55 -7.28
N ASN A 203 5.30 22.63 -6.48
CA ASN A 203 6.10 22.78 -5.27
C ASN A 203 5.37 22.34 -3.99
N SER A 204 4.09 21.99 -4.08
CA SER A 204 3.39 21.44 -2.93
C SER A 204 3.92 20.03 -2.63
N ILE A 205 4.16 19.75 -1.36
CA ILE A 205 4.40 18.40 -0.84
C ILE A 205 3.25 18.04 0.09
N HIS A 206 2.64 16.92 -0.20
CA HIS A 206 1.61 16.31 0.61
C HIS A 206 2.20 15.09 1.29
N ALA A 207 2.02 14.99 2.59
CA ALA A 207 2.51 13.84 3.35
C ALA A 207 1.43 13.32 4.29
N CYS A 208 1.49 12.04 4.58
CA CYS A 208 0.73 11.42 5.66
C CYS A 208 1.64 10.53 6.48
N ALA A 209 1.34 10.41 7.77
CA ALA A 209 2.06 9.58 8.72
C ALA A 209 1.14 9.19 9.86
N VAL A 210 1.42 8.09 10.54
CA VAL A 210 0.67 7.73 11.74
C VAL A 210 1.34 8.24 13.01
N THR A 211 0.55 8.52 14.04
CA THR A 211 1.09 8.74 15.38
C THR A 211 1.77 7.46 15.86
N VAL A 212 2.74 7.58 16.76
CA VAL A 212 3.45 6.42 17.31
C VAL A 212 2.44 5.45 17.94
N PRO A 213 2.35 4.20 17.47
CA PRO A 213 1.48 3.22 18.08
C PRO A 213 1.94 2.83 19.49
N VAL A 214 0.99 2.39 20.31
CA VAL A 214 1.24 1.93 21.69
C VAL A 214 2.35 0.87 21.76
N ALA A 215 2.30 -0.12 20.87
CA ALA A 215 3.30 -1.19 20.81
C ALA A 215 4.72 -0.69 20.45
N ASN A 216 4.84 0.43 19.73
CA ASN A 216 6.13 1.03 19.38
C ASN A 216 6.66 1.98 20.45
N ASP A 217 5.89 2.23 21.51
CA ASP A 217 6.24 3.11 22.63
C ASP A 217 6.22 2.35 23.97
N ASN A 218 6.70 1.12 23.99
CA ASN A 218 6.76 0.25 25.18
C ASN A 218 5.37 0.09 25.87
N ASP A 219 4.33 -0.13 25.08
CA ASP A 219 2.93 -0.29 25.52
C ASP A 219 2.40 0.93 26.31
N ASN A 220 2.88 2.12 25.98
CA ASN A 220 2.48 3.35 26.63
C ASN A 220 1.08 3.81 26.15
N PRO A 221 0.04 3.78 26.99
CA PRO A 221 -1.31 4.17 26.58
C PRO A 221 -1.43 5.67 26.23
N ASN A 222 -0.46 6.51 26.63
CA ASN A 222 -0.44 7.92 26.26
C ASN A 222 -0.03 8.13 24.78
N ALA A 223 0.36 7.09 24.05
CA ALA A 223 0.58 7.15 22.62
C ALA A 223 -0.74 7.27 21.84
N ILE A 224 -1.88 6.85 22.39
CA ILE A 224 -3.20 6.98 21.76
C ILE A 224 -3.50 8.47 21.51
N TYR A 225 -3.72 8.79 20.25
CA TYR A 225 -4.02 10.16 19.83
C TYR A 225 -5.45 10.29 19.33
N ARG A 226 -6.24 11.17 19.97
CA ARG A 226 -7.65 11.40 19.61
C ARG A 226 -8.49 10.12 19.58
N GLY A 227 -8.18 9.14 20.42
CA GLY A 227 -8.92 7.89 20.56
C GLY A 227 -8.54 6.80 19.57
N ILE A 228 -7.44 6.98 18.81
CA ILE A 228 -6.94 5.97 17.86
C ILE A 228 -5.49 5.65 18.18
N ASP A 229 -5.16 4.37 18.19
CA ASP A 229 -3.80 3.86 18.20
C ASP A 229 -3.21 3.90 16.78
N GLY A 230 -2.11 4.64 16.59
CA GLY A 230 -1.52 4.84 15.26
C GLY A 230 -2.36 5.71 14.32
N HIS A 231 -2.93 6.82 14.80
CA HIS A 231 -3.81 7.69 14.02
C HIS A 231 -3.14 8.28 12.77
N LEU A 232 -3.71 8.05 11.59
CA LEU A 232 -3.22 8.64 10.33
C LEU A 232 -3.51 10.15 10.28
N LEU A 233 -2.47 10.94 10.02
CA LEU A 233 -2.53 12.41 9.95
C LEU A 233 -1.94 12.91 8.64
N TYR A 234 -2.50 13.99 8.13
CA TYR A 234 -2.07 14.65 6.89
C TYR A 234 -1.31 15.94 7.16
N PHE A 235 -0.33 16.22 6.28
CA PHE A 235 0.57 17.38 6.31
C PHE A 235 0.71 17.97 4.91
N ARG A 236 0.92 19.30 4.84
CA ARG A 236 1.19 19.98 3.57
C ARG A 236 2.28 21.05 3.72
N SER A 237 3.13 21.10 2.71
CA SER A 237 4.04 22.20 2.42
C SER A 237 3.68 22.81 1.07
N LEU A 238 3.79 24.12 0.90
CA LEU A 238 3.60 24.83 -0.37
C LEU A 238 4.92 25.32 -0.98
N ASP A 239 6.06 25.07 -0.32
CA ASP A 239 7.38 25.61 -0.65
C ASP A 239 8.47 24.52 -0.68
N ALA A 240 8.15 23.38 -1.30
CA ALA A 240 9.05 22.24 -1.45
C ALA A 240 9.63 21.75 -0.10
N GLY A 241 8.81 21.70 0.94
CA GLY A 241 9.18 21.20 2.26
C GLY A 241 9.94 22.16 3.15
N ALA A 242 10.07 23.44 2.76
CA ALA A 242 10.76 24.42 3.59
C ALA A 242 9.94 24.81 4.83
N THR A 243 8.63 24.97 4.65
CA THR A 243 7.67 25.18 5.75
C THR A 243 6.43 24.29 5.56
N TRP A 244 5.69 24.05 6.63
CA TRP A 244 4.51 23.19 6.65
C TRP A 244 3.31 23.99 7.17
N ASP A 245 2.40 24.35 6.27
CA ASP A 245 1.23 25.18 6.57
C ASP A 245 0.07 24.37 7.16
N LYS A 246 -0.07 23.10 6.75
CA LYS A 246 -1.01 22.14 7.37
C LYS A 246 -0.23 21.07 8.10
N ARG A 247 -0.64 20.79 9.34
CA ARG A 247 0.00 19.78 10.19
C ARG A 247 -1.03 19.13 11.08
N ASP A 248 -0.88 17.83 11.28
CA ASP A 248 -1.73 17.02 12.17
C ASP A 248 -3.22 17.11 11.78
N ILE A 249 -3.51 17.13 10.48
CA ILE A 249 -4.88 17.21 9.97
C ILE A 249 -5.48 15.80 9.96
N ILE A 250 -6.61 15.65 10.65
CA ILE A 250 -7.45 14.45 10.58
C ILE A 250 -8.32 14.56 9.34
N LEU A 251 -8.23 13.57 8.46
CA LEU A 251 -9.06 13.51 7.26
C LEU A 251 -10.50 13.12 7.62
N PRO A 252 -11.51 13.61 6.89
CA PRO A 252 -12.92 13.28 7.19
C PRO A 252 -13.15 11.77 7.21
N GLN A 253 -13.91 11.27 8.18
CA GLN A 253 -14.24 9.87 8.40
C GLN A 253 -13.03 8.94 8.72
N ILE A 254 -11.82 9.47 8.79
CA ILE A 254 -10.64 8.75 9.28
C ILE A 254 -10.40 9.18 10.74
N ASP A 255 -11.32 8.84 11.61
CA ASP A 255 -11.34 9.27 13.00
C ASP A 255 -11.89 8.19 13.95
N SER A 256 -11.89 8.47 15.23
CA SER A 256 -12.31 7.53 16.28
C SER A 256 -13.81 7.18 16.28
N SER A 257 -14.62 7.71 15.38
CA SER A 257 -15.98 7.20 15.14
C SER A 257 -15.98 5.92 14.30
N LYS A 258 -14.91 5.69 13.52
CA LYS A 258 -14.77 4.59 12.57
C LYS A 258 -13.68 3.58 12.93
N TYR A 259 -12.61 4.02 13.60
CA TYR A 259 -11.42 3.22 13.83
C TYR A 259 -11.03 3.19 15.30
N VAL A 260 -10.50 2.08 15.77
CA VAL A 260 -9.83 1.94 17.09
C VAL A 260 -8.31 2.04 16.95
N SER A 261 -7.77 1.50 15.84
CA SER A 261 -6.35 1.53 15.53
C SER A 261 -6.12 1.59 14.02
N MET A 262 -4.92 1.96 13.61
CA MET A 262 -4.48 1.94 12.21
C MET A 262 -3.13 1.28 12.11
N SER A 263 -3.00 0.36 11.15
CA SER A 263 -1.77 -0.40 10.96
C SER A 263 -0.66 0.45 10.34
N ALA A 264 0.56 0.16 10.74
CA ALA A 264 1.75 0.72 10.13
C ALA A 264 1.78 0.44 8.62
N ASP A 265 2.03 1.49 7.84
CA ASP A 265 2.20 1.38 6.38
C ASP A 265 0.94 0.96 5.58
N ALA A 266 -0.22 0.76 6.21
CA ALA A 266 -1.45 0.38 5.52
C ALA A 266 -2.15 1.60 4.87
N TYR A 267 -1.39 2.46 4.24
CA TYR A 267 -1.89 3.68 3.57
C TYR A 267 -0.94 4.12 2.45
N SER A 268 -1.50 4.87 1.51
CA SER A 268 -0.75 5.44 0.38
C SER A 268 -1.25 6.86 0.09
N ILE A 269 -0.41 7.67 -0.54
CA ILE A 269 -0.74 9.04 -0.96
C ILE A 269 -0.22 9.30 -2.36
N ASP A 270 -1.03 9.96 -3.18
CA ASP A 270 -0.61 10.53 -4.45
C ASP A 270 -1.11 11.97 -4.62
N ALA A 271 -0.42 12.74 -5.46
CA ALA A 271 -0.80 14.11 -5.78
C ALA A 271 -0.42 14.45 -7.23
N LYS A 272 -1.32 15.13 -7.94
CA LYS A 272 -1.13 15.60 -9.31
C LYS A 272 -1.89 16.91 -9.54
N GLY A 273 -1.17 17.99 -9.87
CA GLY A 273 -1.80 19.30 -9.89
C GLY A 273 -2.47 19.61 -8.55
N ASN A 274 -3.73 20.04 -8.57
CA ASN A 274 -4.49 20.33 -7.36
C ASN A 274 -5.18 19.10 -6.74
N THR A 275 -5.14 17.95 -7.42
CA THR A 275 -5.73 16.71 -6.89
C THR A 275 -4.74 16.04 -5.95
N VAL A 276 -5.23 15.64 -4.77
CA VAL A 276 -4.49 14.86 -3.78
C VAL A 276 -5.38 13.73 -3.32
N ALA A 277 -4.85 12.53 -3.22
CA ALA A 277 -5.60 11.37 -2.74
C ALA A 277 -4.80 10.62 -1.67
N VAL A 278 -5.47 10.24 -0.59
CA VAL A 278 -4.93 9.42 0.50
C VAL A 278 -5.83 8.19 0.66
N ALA A 279 -5.28 7.01 0.42
CA ALA A 279 -5.98 5.75 0.65
C ALA A 279 -5.54 5.09 1.95
N LEU A 280 -6.48 4.46 2.66
CA LEU A 280 -6.26 3.67 3.86
C LEU A 280 -6.75 2.24 3.60
N PHE A 281 -5.90 1.26 3.88
CA PHE A 281 -6.12 -0.16 3.63
C PHE A 281 -6.21 -0.91 4.96
N GLY A 282 -7.35 -0.79 5.63
CA GLY A 282 -7.55 -1.49 6.91
C GLY A 282 -7.79 -2.99 6.71
N THR A 283 -7.15 -3.85 7.51
CA THR A 283 -7.43 -5.30 7.48
C THR A 283 -8.82 -5.61 8.03
N TRP A 284 -9.16 -5.07 9.20
CA TRP A 284 -10.47 -5.23 9.85
C TRP A 284 -11.29 -3.94 9.78
N ALA A 285 -11.30 -3.29 8.62
CA ALA A 285 -11.99 -2.04 8.39
C ALA A 285 -12.22 -1.80 6.89
N ASP A 286 -12.99 -0.78 6.56
CA ASP A 286 -13.18 -0.31 5.21
C ASP A 286 -11.85 0.00 4.50
N VAL A 287 -11.79 -0.25 3.19
CA VAL A 287 -10.82 0.42 2.34
C VAL A 287 -11.44 1.73 1.88
N VAL A 288 -10.79 2.83 2.20
CA VAL A 288 -11.28 4.18 1.89
C VAL A 288 -10.25 5.01 1.15
N VAL A 289 -10.72 6.00 0.39
CA VAL A 289 -9.87 7.03 -0.23
C VAL A 289 -10.43 8.40 0.07
N SER A 290 -9.60 9.27 0.64
CA SER A 290 -9.88 10.70 0.83
C SER A 290 -9.30 11.47 -0.34
N ILE A 291 -10.11 12.27 -1.02
CA ILE A 291 -9.75 13.01 -2.22
C ILE A 291 -9.94 14.50 -1.97
N SER A 292 -8.93 15.28 -2.31
CA SER A 292 -8.97 16.74 -2.39
C SER A 292 -8.80 17.18 -3.85
N ARG A 293 -9.52 18.21 -4.27
CA ARG A 293 -9.41 18.83 -5.61
C ARG A 293 -8.84 20.26 -5.56
N ASP A 294 -8.48 20.71 -4.38
CA ASP A 294 -8.06 22.06 -4.07
C ASP A 294 -6.72 22.11 -3.31
N ASN A 295 -5.79 21.23 -3.72
CA ASN A 295 -4.45 21.17 -3.15
C ASN A 295 -4.44 20.88 -1.64
N GLY A 296 -5.38 20.05 -1.16
CA GLY A 296 -5.46 19.63 0.25
C GLY A 296 -6.16 20.64 1.18
N GLU A 297 -6.96 21.57 0.64
CA GLU A 297 -7.77 22.49 1.46
C GLU A 297 -9.02 21.80 2.00
N THR A 298 -9.78 21.15 1.12
CA THR A 298 -11.00 20.42 1.47
C THR A 298 -10.91 18.97 1.00
N TRP A 299 -11.65 18.08 1.65
CA TRP A 299 -11.55 16.65 1.43
C TRP A 299 -12.93 16.00 1.41
N GLU A 300 -13.07 15.02 0.52
CA GLU A 300 -14.18 14.06 0.49
C GLU A 300 -13.62 12.66 0.67
N THR A 301 -14.19 11.85 1.55
CA THR A 301 -13.80 10.46 1.75
C THR A 301 -14.84 9.53 1.15
N ARG A 302 -14.40 8.59 0.32
CA ARG A 302 -15.22 7.58 -0.35
C ARG A 302 -14.80 6.18 0.07
N LYS A 303 -15.77 5.29 0.22
CA LYS A 303 -15.51 3.87 0.40
C LYS A 303 -15.16 3.24 -0.95
N VAL A 304 -14.06 2.51 -0.96
CA VAL A 304 -13.62 1.63 -2.06
C VAL A 304 -14.18 0.23 -1.84
N TYR A 305 -14.06 -0.26 -0.61
CA TYR A 305 -14.63 -1.51 -0.13
C TYR A 305 -15.31 -1.28 1.22
N ASP A 306 -16.56 -1.72 1.34
CA ASP A 306 -17.36 -1.64 2.57
C ASP A 306 -17.16 -2.93 3.36
N PHE A 307 -16.36 -2.86 4.40
CA PHE A 307 -16.07 -4.02 5.24
C PHE A 307 -17.34 -4.45 5.99
N PRO A 308 -17.71 -5.74 5.96
CA PRO A 308 -19.05 -6.16 6.40
C PRO A 308 -19.27 -6.14 7.91
N LEU A 309 -18.23 -5.97 8.73
CA LEU A 309 -18.39 -5.78 10.18
C LEU A 309 -18.62 -4.31 10.52
N PRO A 310 -19.25 -4.02 11.67
CA PRO A 310 -19.43 -2.65 12.12
C PRO A 310 -18.13 -1.88 12.28
N ASP A 311 -18.23 -0.56 12.15
CA ASP A 311 -17.13 0.34 12.48
C ASP A 311 -16.54 0.05 13.88
N LYS A 312 -15.22 0.18 14.02
CA LYS A 312 -14.48 -0.04 15.28
C LYS A 312 -14.45 -1.49 15.76
N TYR A 313 -14.61 -2.43 14.87
CA TYR A 313 -14.41 -3.83 15.22
C TYR A 313 -13.01 -4.05 15.79
N ASP A 314 -12.89 -4.71 16.94
CA ASP A 314 -11.63 -4.86 17.68
C ASP A 314 -11.26 -6.32 17.99
N LEU A 315 -11.88 -7.28 17.31
CA LEU A 315 -11.69 -8.73 17.49
C LEU A 315 -12.24 -9.27 18.83
N MET A 316 -12.90 -8.46 19.64
CA MET A 316 -13.48 -8.86 20.93
C MET A 316 -15.00 -8.62 21.03
N ASP A 317 -15.59 -8.12 19.96
CA ASP A 317 -16.99 -7.67 19.96
C ASP A 317 -18.02 -8.80 19.86
N GLY A 318 -17.58 -10.03 19.60
CA GLY A 318 -18.42 -11.22 19.66
C GLY A 318 -19.52 -11.29 18.59
N TYR A 319 -19.21 -10.91 17.35
CA TYR A 319 -20.16 -11.00 16.22
C TYR A 319 -20.44 -12.45 15.83
N THR A 320 -21.67 -12.69 15.39
CA THR A 320 -22.13 -13.97 14.85
C THR A 320 -22.50 -13.81 13.38
N SER A 321 -22.61 -14.89 12.65
CA SER A 321 -23.11 -14.89 11.26
C SER A 321 -24.53 -14.26 11.12
N ALA A 322 -25.28 -14.14 12.23
CA ALA A 322 -26.57 -13.47 12.25
C ALA A 322 -26.44 -11.93 12.21
N ASP A 323 -25.32 -11.41 12.66
CA ASP A 323 -25.02 -9.98 12.67
C ASP A 323 -24.50 -9.49 11.30
N ILE A 324 -24.13 -10.43 10.42
CA ILE A 324 -23.57 -10.16 9.09
C ILE A 324 -24.39 -10.90 8.01
N PRO A 325 -25.60 -10.44 7.71
CA PRO A 325 -26.52 -11.17 6.81
C PRO A 325 -26.04 -11.29 5.34
N SER A 326 -25.03 -10.52 4.95
CA SER A 326 -24.49 -10.47 3.58
C SER A 326 -23.25 -11.33 3.35
N VAL A 327 -22.65 -11.90 4.40
CA VAL A 327 -21.52 -12.82 4.22
C VAL A 327 -22.08 -14.19 3.82
N PRO A 328 -21.80 -14.68 2.60
CA PRO A 328 -22.23 -16.01 2.22
C PRO A 328 -21.55 -17.02 3.14
N ASP A 329 -22.31 -17.97 3.70
CA ASP A 329 -21.76 -19.21 4.23
C ASP A 329 -21.07 -19.95 3.09
N SER A 330 -19.80 -19.62 2.84
CA SER A 330 -19.03 -20.14 1.72
C SER A 330 -18.56 -21.57 1.92
N LEU A 331 -18.59 -22.06 3.17
CA LEU A 331 -18.02 -23.35 3.55
C LEU A 331 -19.03 -24.32 4.15
N GLY A 332 -20.29 -23.92 4.38
CA GLY A 332 -21.33 -24.81 4.92
C GLY A 332 -21.09 -25.23 6.38
N THR A 333 -20.26 -24.50 7.11
CA THR A 333 -20.01 -24.72 8.53
C THR A 333 -21.04 -23.98 9.38
N PRO A 334 -21.64 -24.60 10.37
CA PRO A 334 -22.64 -23.93 11.19
C PRO A 334 -21.98 -22.92 12.15
N ASN A 335 -22.16 -21.64 11.90
CA ASN A 335 -22.31 -20.56 12.89
C ASN A 335 -21.21 -20.30 13.94
N SER A 336 -19.98 -20.78 13.82
CA SER A 336 -18.94 -20.50 14.81
C SER A 336 -17.72 -19.76 14.27
N GLU A 337 -17.62 -19.62 12.97
CA GLU A 337 -16.43 -19.04 12.31
C GLU A 337 -16.90 -18.09 11.21
N ILE A 338 -16.42 -16.86 11.22
CA ILE A 338 -16.74 -15.84 10.24
C ILE A 338 -15.53 -15.66 9.33
N GLU A 339 -15.67 -16.09 8.09
CA GLU A 339 -14.69 -15.84 7.05
C GLU A 339 -15.12 -14.64 6.24
N ILE A 340 -14.30 -13.61 6.22
CA ILE A 340 -14.60 -12.33 5.58
C ILE A 340 -13.48 -11.97 4.64
N PHE A 341 -13.83 -11.44 3.46
CA PHE A 341 -12.85 -10.79 2.62
C PHE A 341 -12.39 -9.48 3.26
N ALA A 342 -11.08 -9.28 3.33
CA ALA A 342 -10.44 -8.09 3.90
C ALA A 342 -9.23 -7.67 3.07
N SER A 343 -8.82 -6.41 3.18
CA SER A 343 -7.50 -6.00 2.71
C SER A 343 -6.42 -6.62 3.60
N ASP A 344 -5.27 -6.97 3.03
CA ASP A 344 -4.08 -7.37 3.79
C ASP A 344 -3.21 -6.19 4.27
N GLY A 345 -3.67 -4.96 4.06
CA GLY A 345 -2.98 -3.72 4.39
C GLY A 345 -2.09 -3.16 3.28
N ALA A 346 -1.81 -3.93 2.23
CA ALA A 346 -0.97 -3.48 1.13
C ALA A 346 -1.82 -2.91 -0.02
N GLY A 347 -1.46 -1.72 -0.50
CA GLY A 347 -2.16 -1.06 -1.59
C GLY A 347 -1.46 0.21 -2.06
N GLU A 348 -1.94 0.78 -3.14
CA GLU A 348 -1.47 2.06 -3.66
C GLU A 348 -2.62 2.88 -4.25
N VAL A 349 -2.52 4.20 -4.12
CA VAL A 349 -3.35 5.17 -4.81
C VAL A 349 -2.55 5.87 -5.90
N TYR A 350 -3.15 6.07 -7.06
CA TYR A 350 -2.55 6.74 -8.22
C TYR A 350 -3.53 7.72 -8.82
N ILE A 351 -3.05 8.85 -9.31
CA ILE A 351 -3.82 9.88 -10.02
C ILE A 351 -3.29 9.94 -11.46
N ASP A 352 -4.15 9.65 -12.43
CA ASP A 352 -3.78 9.69 -13.84
C ASP A 352 -3.67 11.11 -14.43
N ASP A 353 -3.39 11.22 -15.73
CA ASP A 353 -3.25 12.51 -16.42
C ASP A 353 -4.57 13.27 -16.56
N ASP A 354 -5.69 12.59 -16.52
CA ASP A 354 -7.04 13.17 -16.53
C ASP A 354 -7.51 13.57 -15.12
N GLY A 355 -6.71 13.29 -14.10
CA GLY A 355 -6.99 13.57 -12.69
C GLY A 355 -7.93 12.54 -12.03
N VAL A 356 -8.15 11.40 -12.67
CA VAL A 356 -8.95 10.30 -12.09
C VAL A 356 -8.13 9.57 -11.02
N VAL A 357 -8.77 9.29 -9.89
CA VAL A 357 -8.14 8.57 -8.77
C VAL A 357 -8.38 7.07 -8.93
N HIS A 358 -7.28 6.31 -8.92
CA HIS A 358 -7.24 4.85 -8.98
C HIS A 358 -6.72 4.29 -7.66
N VAL A 359 -7.28 3.18 -7.21
CA VAL A 359 -6.87 2.46 -6.00
C VAL A 359 -6.65 1.00 -6.36
N VAL A 360 -5.50 0.46 -5.96
CA VAL A 360 -5.23 -0.98 -5.99
C VAL A 360 -4.91 -1.45 -4.58
N PHE A 361 -5.39 -2.62 -4.22
CA PHE A 361 -5.06 -3.23 -2.93
C PHE A 361 -5.07 -4.75 -3.01
N ALA A 362 -4.26 -5.36 -2.17
CA ALA A 362 -4.29 -6.81 -2.00
C ALA A 362 -5.38 -7.18 -1.00
N GLY A 363 -6.04 -8.30 -1.26
CA GLY A 363 -7.07 -8.82 -0.39
C GLY A 363 -6.93 -10.32 -0.18
N HIS A 364 -7.38 -10.78 0.96
CA HIS A 364 -7.44 -12.17 1.36
C HIS A 364 -8.68 -12.41 2.23
N TYR A 365 -8.91 -13.66 2.59
CA TYR A 365 -9.95 -13.98 3.58
C TYR A 365 -9.34 -14.02 4.98
N VAL A 366 -10.10 -13.51 5.94
CA VAL A 366 -9.78 -13.50 7.37
C VAL A 366 -10.91 -14.16 8.17
N GLU A 367 -10.59 -14.66 9.35
CA GLU A 367 -11.53 -15.34 10.23
C GLU A 367 -11.22 -14.96 11.68
N ASP A 368 -12.25 -14.62 12.43
CA ASP A 368 -12.20 -14.49 13.86
C ASP A 368 -13.08 -15.57 14.49
N SER A 369 -12.47 -16.63 14.99
CA SER A 369 -13.14 -17.79 15.57
C SER A 369 -13.20 -17.79 17.09
N ASP A 370 -12.52 -16.85 17.76
CA ASP A 370 -12.49 -16.74 19.22
C ASP A 370 -12.63 -15.27 19.67
N PHE A 371 -13.87 -14.83 19.84
CA PHE A 371 -14.20 -13.47 20.26
C PHE A 371 -13.80 -13.12 21.70
N SER A 372 -13.13 -14.02 22.40
CA SER A 372 -12.61 -13.78 23.74
C SER A 372 -11.16 -13.29 23.78
N ASP A 373 -10.48 -13.30 22.63
CA ASP A 373 -9.10 -12.82 22.48
C ASP A 373 -8.97 -11.88 21.25
N GLN A 374 -7.82 -11.29 21.05
CA GLN A 374 -7.50 -10.47 19.87
C GLN A 374 -6.78 -11.29 18.78
N GLY A 375 -6.89 -12.60 18.84
CA GLY A 375 -6.34 -13.48 17.82
C GLY A 375 -7.28 -13.63 16.64
N TRP A 376 -6.72 -13.77 15.45
CA TRP A 376 -7.47 -14.03 14.23
C TRP A 376 -6.69 -14.93 13.30
N ASN A 377 -7.37 -15.49 12.34
CA ASN A 377 -6.80 -16.36 11.32
C ASN A 377 -6.89 -15.67 9.94
N PHE A 378 -6.04 -16.05 9.01
CA PHE A 378 -6.09 -15.59 7.64
C PHE A 378 -5.73 -16.69 6.64
N TYR A 379 -6.20 -16.52 5.41
CA TYR A 379 -6.05 -17.49 4.32
C TYR A 379 -5.20 -16.85 3.23
N PRO A 380 -3.86 -16.88 3.33
CA PRO A 380 -2.97 -16.14 2.46
C PRO A 380 -3.00 -16.60 1.01
N GLY A 381 -3.44 -17.84 0.76
CA GLY A 381 -3.61 -18.40 -0.59
C GLY A 381 -4.94 -18.01 -1.25
N LEU A 382 -5.95 -17.59 -0.49
CA LEU A 382 -7.22 -17.08 -1.03
C LEU A 382 -7.11 -15.58 -1.26
N THR A 383 -6.36 -15.17 -2.26
CA THR A 383 -5.89 -13.81 -2.47
C THR A 383 -6.02 -13.35 -3.90
N SER A 384 -6.13 -12.04 -4.07
CA SER A 384 -6.06 -11.35 -5.36
C SER A 384 -5.69 -9.89 -5.15
N ILE A 385 -5.25 -9.24 -6.24
CA ILE A 385 -5.14 -7.79 -6.31
C ILE A 385 -6.43 -7.23 -6.90
N TYR A 386 -7.02 -6.28 -6.22
CA TYR A 386 -8.24 -5.61 -6.61
C TYR A 386 -7.95 -4.19 -7.07
N TYR A 387 -8.71 -3.77 -8.10
CA TYR A 387 -8.65 -2.44 -8.66
C TYR A 387 -10.00 -1.76 -8.55
N TRP A 388 -9.97 -0.49 -8.21
CA TRP A 388 -11.08 0.44 -8.17
C TRP A 388 -10.66 1.80 -8.73
N ASN A 389 -11.57 2.56 -9.30
CA ASN A 389 -11.36 3.97 -9.59
C ASN A 389 -12.57 4.80 -9.17
N GLU A 390 -12.39 6.11 -9.08
CA GLU A 390 -13.43 7.00 -8.54
C GLU A 390 -14.73 7.08 -9.39
N THR A 391 -14.75 6.53 -10.59
CA THR A 391 -15.99 6.43 -11.40
C THR A 391 -16.85 5.21 -11.03
N PHE A 392 -16.29 4.29 -10.23
CA PHE A 392 -16.97 3.09 -9.77
C PHE A 392 -17.80 3.37 -8.51
N ALA A 393 -18.81 2.53 -8.27
CA ALA A 393 -19.51 2.49 -7.01
C ALA A 393 -18.65 1.85 -5.92
N THR A 394 -19.06 2.00 -4.65
CA THR A 394 -18.52 1.21 -3.54
C THR A 394 -18.71 -0.28 -3.85
N ASP A 395 -17.71 -1.12 -3.54
CA ASP A 395 -17.67 -2.57 -3.81
C ASP A 395 -17.69 -2.96 -5.29
N GLU A 396 -17.64 -2.00 -6.20
CA GLU A 396 -17.44 -2.29 -7.63
C GLU A 396 -15.95 -2.53 -7.89
N LEU A 397 -15.47 -3.73 -7.56
CA LEU A 397 -14.07 -4.11 -7.64
C LEU A 397 -13.78 -4.98 -8.87
N ILE A 398 -12.66 -4.70 -9.54
CA ILE A 398 -12.12 -5.57 -10.58
C ILE A 398 -11.00 -6.41 -9.97
N ASN A 399 -11.08 -7.73 -10.09
CA ASN A 399 -9.96 -8.61 -9.80
C ASN A 399 -8.92 -8.44 -10.92
N ALA A 400 -7.83 -7.72 -10.61
CA ALA A 400 -6.84 -7.31 -11.60
C ALA A 400 -5.70 -8.33 -11.73
N ALA A 401 -5.37 -9.08 -10.67
CA ALA A 401 -4.30 -10.06 -10.66
C ALA A 401 -4.48 -11.07 -9.52
N GLY A 402 -3.77 -12.19 -9.61
CA GLY A 402 -3.83 -13.27 -8.62
C GLY A 402 -2.53 -14.08 -8.57
N LEU A 403 -2.59 -15.23 -7.93
CA LEU A 403 -1.50 -16.18 -7.88
C LEU A 403 -1.17 -16.72 -9.28
N LEU A 404 0.10 -17.05 -9.49
CA LEU A 404 0.62 -17.56 -10.77
C LEU A 404 0.72 -19.07 -10.72
N ASP A 405 -0.14 -19.72 -11.49
CA ASP A 405 -0.08 -21.16 -11.79
C ASP A 405 1.00 -21.35 -12.87
N SER A 406 2.15 -21.88 -12.49
CA SER A 406 3.30 -22.00 -13.39
C SER A 406 3.28 -23.26 -14.21
N ASP A 407 2.60 -24.32 -13.78
CA ASP A 407 2.48 -25.59 -14.50
C ASP A 407 1.16 -25.76 -15.26
N GLY A 408 0.20 -24.85 -15.03
CA GLY A 408 -1.06 -24.78 -15.78
C GLY A 408 -2.08 -25.86 -15.40
N ASP A 409 -1.97 -26.47 -14.21
CA ASP A 409 -2.87 -27.54 -13.77
C ASP A 409 -4.19 -27.03 -13.17
N GLY A 410 -4.32 -25.71 -12.96
CA GLY A 410 -5.51 -25.05 -12.40
C GLY A 410 -5.55 -25.02 -10.88
N SER A 411 -4.46 -25.40 -10.23
CA SER A 411 -4.28 -25.37 -8.79
C SER A 411 -3.00 -24.63 -8.45
N PHE A 412 -2.94 -24.00 -7.28
CA PHE A 412 -1.72 -23.41 -6.77
C PHE A 412 -1.18 -24.25 -5.62
N THR A 413 -0.02 -24.85 -5.80
CA THR A 413 0.62 -25.74 -4.82
C THR A 413 2.01 -25.24 -4.46
N LEU A 414 2.18 -24.65 -3.27
CA LEU A 414 3.51 -24.27 -2.77
C LEU A 414 4.33 -25.50 -2.40
N GLN A 415 5.39 -25.75 -3.16
CA GLN A 415 6.31 -26.82 -2.87
C GLN A 415 7.36 -26.41 -1.84
N GLY A 416 7.35 -27.09 -0.69
CA GLY A 416 8.42 -26.98 0.30
C GLY A 416 8.47 -25.73 1.16
N GLN A 417 7.45 -24.86 1.13
CA GLN A 417 7.38 -23.66 1.92
C GLN A 417 6.37 -23.81 3.06
N SER A 418 6.84 -23.83 4.29
CA SER A 418 5.98 -23.91 5.48
C SER A 418 5.78 -22.54 6.17
N ALA A 419 6.40 -21.48 5.69
CA ALA A 419 6.50 -20.21 6.40
C ALA A 419 6.09 -18.97 5.57
N ALA A 420 5.55 -19.15 4.38
CA ALA A 420 5.05 -18.02 3.60
C ALA A 420 3.78 -17.43 4.27
N GLY A 421 3.69 -16.13 4.37
CA GLY A 421 2.53 -15.44 4.91
C GLY A 421 2.53 -15.18 6.42
N ASN A 422 3.66 -15.27 7.10
CA ASN A 422 3.75 -15.09 8.56
C ASN A 422 3.47 -13.66 9.05
N TRP A 423 3.37 -12.69 8.16
CA TRP A 423 3.22 -11.26 8.48
C TRP A 423 1.79 -10.73 8.28
N GLY A 424 0.81 -11.60 8.10
CA GLY A 424 -0.56 -11.20 7.82
C GLY A 424 -0.81 -10.74 6.38
N GLN A 425 0.22 -10.77 5.51
CA GLN A 425 0.07 -10.49 4.09
C GLN A 425 -0.33 -11.74 3.31
N ALA A 426 -1.04 -11.50 2.22
CA ALA A 426 -1.43 -12.51 1.26
C ALA A 426 -0.25 -13.00 0.41
N TYR A 427 -0.39 -14.19 -0.22
CA TYR A 427 0.61 -14.71 -1.16
C TYR A 427 0.69 -13.90 -2.45
N CYS A 428 -0.32 -13.09 -2.75
CA CYS A 428 -0.34 -12.11 -3.82
C CYS A 428 -0.59 -10.74 -3.18
N SER A 429 0.42 -9.88 -3.10
CA SER A 429 0.39 -8.65 -2.31
C SER A 429 1.32 -7.57 -2.87
N TYR A 430 1.47 -6.47 -2.14
CA TYR A 430 2.34 -5.33 -2.44
C TYR A 430 2.12 -4.74 -3.85
N PRO A 431 0.87 -4.45 -4.25
CA PRO A 431 0.61 -3.87 -5.55
C PRO A 431 1.21 -2.47 -5.66
N SER A 432 1.69 -2.14 -6.87
CA SER A 432 2.11 -0.80 -7.26
C SER A 432 1.52 -0.47 -8.63
N ILE A 433 0.93 0.71 -8.79
CA ILE A 433 0.22 1.13 -10.00
C ILE A 433 0.84 2.40 -10.56
N SER A 434 0.92 2.49 -11.87
CA SER A 434 1.31 3.69 -12.60
C SER A 434 0.60 3.75 -13.95
N GLY A 435 0.67 4.90 -14.63
CA GLY A 435 0.14 5.09 -15.97
C GLY A 435 1.16 5.67 -16.92
N ASP A 436 0.90 5.57 -18.22
CA ASP A 436 1.63 6.25 -19.28
C ASP A 436 0.80 7.40 -19.90
N ALA A 437 1.42 8.15 -20.79
CA ALA A 437 0.79 9.27 -21.47
C ALA A 437 -0.34 8.87 -22.45
N ASP A 438 -0.43 7.60 -22.80
CA ASP A 438 -1.48 7.05 -23.68
C ASP A 438 -2.70 6.58 -22.84
N GLY A 439 -2.66 6.73 -21.52
CA GLY A 439 -3.73 6.33 -20.59
C GLY A 439 -3.71 4.83 -20.23
N ASN A 440 -2.64 4.10 -20.55
CA ASN A 440 -2.51 2.72 -20.10
C ASN A 440 -2.09 2.69 -18.63
N LEU A 441 -2.71 1.78 -17.87
CA LEU A 441 -2.34 1.50 -16.49
C LEU A 441 -1.47 0.25 -16.40
N TYR A 442 -0.43 0.32 -15.59
CA TYR A 442 0.50 -0.77 -15.32
C TYR A 442 0.44 -1.14 -13.85
N LEU A 443 0.26 -2.42 -13.59
CA LEU A 443 0.24 -2.99 -12.25
C LEU A 443 1.46 -3.89 -12.07
N ALA A 444 2.27 -3.61 -11.06
CA ALA A 444 3.31 -4.49 -10.55
C ALA A 444 2.90 -5.01 -9.17
N TYR A 445 3.17 -6.27 -8.88
CA TYR A 445 2.83 -6.86 -7.59
C TYR A 445 3.80 -8.02 -7.26
N SER A 446 3.85 -8.40 -6.00
CA SER A 446 4.57 -9.58 -5.54
C SER A 446 3.61 -10.76 -5.47
N ALA A 447 3.98 -11.89 -6.05
CA ALA A 447 3.24 -13.13 -5.91
C ALA A 447 4.19 -14.29 -5.65
N LEU A 448 3.77 -15.22 -4.80
CA LEU A 448 4.42 -16.51 -4.73
C LEU A 448 4.11 -17.27 -6.02
N MET A 449 5.09 -17.98 -6.50
CA MET A 449 4.98 -18.87 -7.63
C MET A 449 5.01 -20.32 -7.15
N GLU A 450 4.33 -21.16 -7.87
CA GLU A 450 4.36 -22.61 -7.72
C GLU A 450 5.73 -23.19 -7.98
#